data_32a68e498ca857d135652fbca7272f07
#
_entry.id   32a68e498ca857d135652fbca7272f07
#
_cell.length_a   1.000
_cell.length_b   1.000
_cell.length_c   1.000
_cell.angle_alpha   90.00
_cell.angle_beta   90.00
_cell.angle_gamma   90.00
#
_symmetry.space_group_name_H-M   'P 1'
#
loop_
_entity.id
_entity.type
_entity.pdbx_description
1 polymer ?
#
loop_
_entity_poly.entity_id
_entity_poly.type
_entity_poly.pdbx_seq_one_letter_code
_entity_poly.pdbx_strand_id
1 'polypeptide(L)'
;MAVQGEEQGLYGSTHLAKRAKKEGWNLVAMLNNDIMGNSSGHDPEIKDDKRLRVFSEGVPATETTDEARLRRTLSSENDSPSRNLARYTRLACQQYVPGHEVVLEYRPDRFLRGGDHTPFNQQGFTAVRFSEMNEDFRHQHQDLRTESGTEYGDYAKFMDFPYLRRNTGVNLATLASLALAPAAPENVGVLTANLTNRTELKWEAPKMGEKPAGYYVLMRETSAPEWQQKFFVTDTKADLPHSKDNYIFGVVSVDAEGHESLPVIPKPVR
;
A
#
# COMPACT_ATOMS: atom_id res chain seq x y z
N MET A 1 -7.81 3.76 14.67
CA MET A 1 -7.49 3.24 16.01
C MET A 1 -6.24 3.97 16.49
N ALA A 2 -6.13 4.37 17.74
CA ALA A 2 -4.92 4.92 18.34
C ALA A 2 -4.27 3.87 19.23
N VAL A 3 -2.95 3.76 19.17
CA VAL A 3 -2.14 2.88 20.02
C VAL A 3 -1.17 3.71 20.85
N GLN A 4 -0.66 3.15 21.94
CA GLN A 4 0.26 3.84 22.85
C GLN A 4 1.67 3.25 22.74
N GLY A 5 2.66 4.02 23.16
CA GLY A 5 4.04 3.54 23.31
C GLY A 5 4.76 3.35 21.99
N GLU A 6 4.48 4.16 20.97
CA GLU A 6 5.23 4.17 19.72
C GLU A 6 6.68 4.55 19.97
N GLU A 7 6.93 5.69 20.61
CA GLU A 7 8.25 6.24 20.93
C GLU A 7 9.06 5.37 21.92
N GLN A 8 8.40 4.53 22.69
CA GLN A 8 9.03 3.61 23.64
C GLN A 8 9.36 2.24 23.03
N GLY A 9 9.16 2.05 21.74
CA GLY A 9 9.48 0.82 21.01
C GLY A 9 8.26 0.10 20.45
N LEU A 10 7.27 0.82 19.95
CA LEU A 10 6.11 0.29 19.22
C LEU A 10 5.25 -0.67 20.06
N TYR A 11 5.14 -0.45 21.39
CA TYR A 11 4.49 -1.42 22.29
C TYR A 11 3.03 -1.67 21.94
N GLY A 12 2.26 -0.61 21.70
CA GLY A 12 0.84 -0.73 21.38
C GLY A 12 0.56 -1.41 20.06
N SER A 13 1.25 -1.01 19.00
CA SER A 13 1.11 -1.60 17.67
C SER A 13 1.61 -3.05 17.64
N THR A 14 2.71 -3.35 18.34
CA THR A 14 3.22 -4.72 18.50
C THR A 14 2.20 -5.61 19.21
N HIS A 15 1.61 -5.14 20.30
CA HIS A 15 0.56 -5.89 21.01
C HIS A 15 -0.64 -6.15 20.09
N LEU A 16 -1.11 -5.10 19.42
CA LEU A 16 -2.29 -5.18 18.56
C LEU A 16 -2.07 -6.10 17.35
N ALA A 17 -0.92 -6.00 16.68
CA ALA A 17 -0.58 -6.86 15.55
C ALA A 17 -0.50 -8.34 15.95
N LYS A 18 0.14 -8.66 17.08
CA LYS A 18 0.19 -10.03 17.63
C LYS A 18 -1.19 -10.55 17.99
N ARG A 19 -2.02 -9.69 18.61
CA ARG A 19 -3.41 -10.03 18.96
C ARG A 19 -4.24 -10.31 17.71
N ALA A 20 -4.18 -9.42 16.71
CA ALA A 20 -4.87 -9.60 15.44
C ALA A 20 -4.49 -10.93 14.76
N LYS A 21 -3.19 -11.27 14.76
CA LYS A 21 -2.70 -12.55 14.24
C LYS A 21 -3.23 -13.73 15.02
N LYS A 22 -3.16 -13.68 16.35
CA LYS A 22 -3.63 -14.76 17.23
C LYS A 22 -5.13 -15.00 17.12
N GLU A 23 -5.91 -13.93 17.00
CA GLU A 23 -7.37 -13.99 16.92
C GLU A 23 -7.89 -14.20 15.49
N GLY A 24 -7.00 -14.26 14.49
CA GLY A 24 -7.35 -14.50 13.08
C GLY A 24 -8.16 -13.36 12.46
N TRP A 25 -7.83 -12.12 12.77
CA TRP A 25 -8.55 -10.97 12.21
C TRP A 25 -8.39 -10.91 10.69
N ASN A 26 -9.49 -10.69 9.99
CA ASN A 26 -9.46 -10.37 8.57
C ASN A 26 -9.09 -8.89 8.38
N LEU A 27 -7.81 -8.60 8.48
CA LEU A 27 -7.27 -7.26 8.33
C LEU A 27 -6.79 -7.06 6.90
N VAL A 28 -7.59 -6.38 6.08
CA VAL A 28 -7.30 -6.15 4.65
C VAL A 28 -6.15 -5.17 4.46
N ALA A 29 -6.09 -4.12 5.27
CA ALA A 29 -5.06 -3.09 5.19
C ALA A 29 -4.84 -2.39 6.55
N MET A 30 -3.61 -1.96 6.79
CA MET A 30 -3.23 -1.07 7.88
C MET A 30 -2.57 0.19 7.30
N LEU A 31 -3.12 1.35 7.61
CA LEU A 31 -2.65 2.66 7.17
C LEU A 31 -2.06 3.41 8.36
N ASN A 32 -0.74 3.48 8.46
CA ASN A 32 -0.06 4.22 9.52
C ASN A 32 0.14 5.68 9.09
N ASN A 33 -0.31 6.60 9.92
CA ASN A 33 -0.17 8.04 9.71
C ASN A 33 0.80 8.61 10.75
N ASP A 34 1.95 9.05 10.28
CA ASP A 34 3.00 9.53 11.17
C ASP A 34 3.80 10.64 10.46
N ILE A 35 3.87 11.81 11.11
CA ILE A 35 4.46 13.04 10.56
C ILE A 35 3.76 13.47 9.26
N MET A 36 2.56 14.01 9.38
CA MET A 36 1.66 14.27 8.24
C MET A 36 1.25 15.72 8.08
N GLY A 37 1.68 16.60 8.95
CA GLY A 37 1.06 17.91 9.08
C GLY A 37 1.90 19.11 8.72
N ASN A 38 3.18 18.93 8.41
CA ASN A 38 4.06 20.00 8.01
C ASN A 38 4.38 19.92 6.51
N SER A 39 4.32 21.06 5.81
CA SER A 39 4.64 21.14 4.38
C SER A 39 6.03 21.73 4.08
N SER A 40 6.80 22.05 5.12
CA SER A 40 8.10 22.73 5.00
C SER A 40 9.21 21.87 5.59
N GLY A 41 10.25 21.61 4.82
CA GLY A 41 11.48 20.98 5.31
C GLY A 41 12.49 22.01 5.76
N HIS A 42 13.50 21.54 6.49
CA HIS A 42 14.64 22.34 6.92
C HIS A 42 15.94 21.69 6.44
N ASP A 43 16.84 22.53 5.96
CA ASP A 43 18.18 22.18 5.47
C ASP A 43 18.20 21.06 4.40
N PRO A 44 17.83 21.38 3.16
CA PRO A 44 17.47 22.71 2.64
C PRO A 44 16.01 23.10 2.96
N GLU A 45 15.76 24.43 2.95
CA GLU A 45 14.39 24.92 3.02
C GLU A 45 13.63 24.56 1.74
N ILE A 46 12.70 23.60 1.88
CA ILE A 46 11.86 23.14 0.79
C ILE A 46 10.41 23.15 1.27
N LYS A 47 9.53 23.73 0.48
CA LYS A 47 8.09 23.66 0.71
C LYS A 47 7.43 22.76 -0.30
N ASP A 48 6.67 21.78 0.18
CA ASP A 48 5.85 20.89 -0.63
C ASP A 48 4.54 20.58 0.07
N ASP A 49 3.49 21.26 -0.35
CA ASP A 49 2.14 21.11 0.19
C ASP A 49 1.22 20.30 -0.74
N LYS A 50 1.77 19.64 -1.78
CA LYS A 50 1.01 18.94 -2.82
C LYS A 50 1.27 17.45 -2.86
N ARG A 51 2.34 16.98 -2.23
CA ARG A 51 2.75 15.57 -2.29
C ARG A 51 2.79 14.94 -0.91
N LEU A 52 2.51 13.64 -0.88
CA LEU A 52 2.52 12.79 0.31
C LEU A 52 3.28 11.51 -0.01
N ARG A 53 4.23 11.10 0.83
CA ARG A 53 4.93 9.82 0.68
C ARG A 53 4.10 8.67 1.23
N VAL A 54 4.09 7.55 0.51
CA VAL A 54 3.56 6.28 1.01
C VAL A 54 4.66 5.23 0.92
N PHE A 55 5.17 4.83 2.08
CA PHE A 55 6.20 3.79 2.21
C PHE A 55 5.57 2.41 2.24
N SER A 56 6.23 1.46 1.57
CA SER A 56 5.74 0.08 1.49
C SER A 56 6.91 -0.92 1.41
N GLU A 57 6.81 -2.02 2.15
CA GLU A 57 7.79 -3.09 2.05
C GLU A 57 7.70 -3.82 0.70
N GLY A 58 8.83 -4.23 0.15
CA GLY A 58 8.89 -5.03 -1.08
C GLY A 58 8.91 -6.53 -0.81
N VAL A 59 9.57 -6.93 0.27
CA VAL A 59 9.69 -8.33 0.68
C VAL A 59 9.00 -8.50 2.02
N PRO A 60 7.91 -9.29 2.09
CA PRO A 60 7.21 -9.55 3.36
C PRO A 60 8.13 -10.18 4.40
N ALA A 61 8.09 -9.67 5.63
CA ALA A 61 8.88 -10.18 6.74
C ALA A 61 8.60 -11.66 7.07
N THR A 62 7.41 -12.16 6.67
CA THR A 62 6.96 -13.55 6.87
C THR A 62 7.20 -14.44 5.66
N GLU A 63 7.95 -13.96 4.64
CA GLU A 63 8.21 -14.71 3.42
C GLU A 63 8.90 -16.05 3.73
N THR A 64 8.32 -17.14 3.22
CA THR A 64 8.92 -18.48 3.31
C THR A 64 10.06 -18.67 2.31
N THR A 65 10.90 -19.69 2.51
CA THR A 65 11.99 -20.01 1.57
C THR A 65 11.48 -20.27 0.14
N ASP A 66 10.33 -20.93 0.01
CA ASP A 66 9.72 -21.22 -1.30
C ASP A 66 9.16 -19.95 -1.96
N GLU A 67 8.53 -19.07 -1.20
CA GLU A 67 8.08 -17.76 -1.70
C GLU A 67 9.28 -16.90 -2.12
N ALA A 68 10.37 -16.87 -1.34
CA ALA A 68 11.59 -16.16 -1.69
C ALA A 68 12.21 -16.67 -2.99
N ARG A 69 12.21 -18.00 -3.19
CA ARG A 69 12.67 -18.62 -4.44
C ARG A 69 11.78 -18.21 -5.62
N LEU A 70 10.45 -18.29 -5.45
CA LEU A 70 9.49 -17.91 -6.47
C LEU A 70 9.61 -16.43 -6.84
N ARG A 71 9.66 -15.54 -5.85
CA ARG A 71 9.84 -14.10 -6.03
C ARG A 71 11.09 -13.80 -6.89
N ARG A 72 12.24 -14.40 -6.55
CA ARG A 72 13.48 -14.23 -7.33
C ARG A 72 13.33 -14.74 -8.76
N THR A 73 12.63 -15.85 -8.97
CA THR A 73 12.41 -16.42 -10.30
C THR A 73 11.51 -15.53 -11.17
N LEU A 74 10.50 -14.90 -10.56
CA LEU A 74 9.51 -14.05 -11.24
C LEU A 74 9.89 -12.56 -11.23
N SER A 75 10.97 -12.17 -10.52
CA SER A 75 11.36 -10.77 -10.30
C SER A 75 10.21 -9.92 -9.73
N SER A 76 9.49 -10.47 -8.74
CA SER A 76 8.29 -9.87 -8.16
C SER A 76 8.54 -9.09 -6.87
N GLU A 77 9.71 -8.47 -6.73
CA GLU A 77 10.10 -7.64 -5.58
C GLU A 77 9.21 -6.42 -5.38
N ASN A 78 8.56 -5.97 -6.45
CA ASN A 78 7.67 -4.81 -6.43
C ASN A 78 6.18 -5.18 -6.39
N ASP A 79 5.84 -6.43 -6.08
CA ASP A 79 4.48 -6.95 -6.13
C ASP A 79 3.96 -7.49 -4.79
N SER A 80 4.61 -7.12 -3.70
CA SER A 80 4.13 -7.44 -2.36
C SER A 80 2.72 -6.85 -2.10
N PRO A 81 1.95 -7.41 -1.17
CA PRO A 81 0.67 -6.83 -0.77
C PRO A 81 0.77 -5.35 -0.37
N SER A 82 1.81 -4.96 0.37
CA SER A 82 2.03 -3.57 0.78
C SER A 82 2.34 -2.64 -0.40
N ARG A 83 3.10 -3.10 -1.41
CA ARG A 83 3.32 -2.37 -2.68
C ARG A 83 2.01 -2.14 -3.43
N ASN A 84 1.16 -3.17 -3.47
CA ASN A 84 -0.14 -3.07 -4.13
C ASN A 84 -1.09 -2.14 -3.38
N LEU A 85 -1.07 -2.14 -2.05
CA LEU A 85 -1.82 -1.17 -1.24
C LEU A 85 -1.33 0.27 -1.48
N ALA A 86 -0.02 0.49 -1.59
CA ALA A 86 0.53 1.82 -1.91
C ALA A 86 0.07 2.31 -3.29
N ARG A 87 0.08 1.45 -4.32
CA ARG A 87 -0.47 1.78 -5.66
C ARG A 87 -1.98 2.08 -5.60
N TYR A 88 -2.73 1.27 -4.86
CA TYR A 88 -4.16 1.48 -4.65
C TYR A 88 -4.44 2.84 -4.00
N THR A 89 -3.67 3.20 -2.99
CA THR A 89 -3.74 4.51 -2.34
C THR A 89 -3.46 5.65 -3.32
N ARG A 90 -2.48 5.50 -4.20
CA ARG A 90 -2.19 6.50 -5.23
C ARG A 90 -3.34 6.66 -6.22
N LEU A 91 -3.95 5.56 -6.67
CA LEU A 91 -5.14 5.61 -7.52
C LEU A 91 -6.32 6.29 -6.82
N ALA A 92 -6.58 5.96 -5.55
CA ALA A 92 -7.63 6.62 -4.75
C ALA A 92 -7.35 8.13 -4.60
N CYS A 93 -6.09 8.54 -4.41
CA CYS A 93 -5.69 9.94 -4.38
C CYS A 93 -5.99 10.64 -5.70
N GLN A 94 -5.58 10.06 -6.82
CA GLN A 94 -5.81 10.62 -8.17
C GLN A 94 -7.30 10.82 -8.45
N GLN A 95 -8.13 9.90 -8.00
CA GLN A 95 -9.57 9.93 -8.25
C GLN A 95 -10.33 10.90 -7.34
N TYR A 96 -9.96 11.00 -6.06
CA TYR A 96 -10.78 11.66 -5.06
C TYR A 96 -10.15 12.89 -4.39
N VAL A 97 -8.85 13.12 -4.58
CA VAL A 97 -8.14 14.25 -3.96
C VAL A 97 -7.42 15.07 -5.04
N PRO A 98 -8.16 15.82 -5.87
CA PRO A 98 -7.58 16.54 -6.98
C PRO A 98 -6.53 17.56 -6.52
N GLY A 99 -5.44 17.66 -7.28
CA GLY A 99 -4.32 18.56 -6.98
C GLY A 99 -3.40 18.11 -5.86
N HIS A 100 -3.55 16.86 -5.40
CA HIS A 100 -2.65 16.19 -4.48
C HIS A 100 -2.05 14.93 -5.11
N GLU A 101 -0.85 14.54 -4.73
CA GLU A 101 -0.12 13.41 -5.31
C GLU A 101 0.43 12.50 -4.22
N VAL A 102 0.28 11.19 -4.39
CA VAL A 102 0.97 10.17 -3.60
C VAL A 102 2.26 9.77 -4.29
N VAL A 103 3.39 9.96 -3.60
CA VAL A 103 4.71 9.48 -4.01
C VAL A 103 4.91 8.08 -3.46
N LEU A 104 5.13 7.10 -4.36
CA LEU A 104 5.37 5.70 -3.98
C LEU A 104 6.83 5.54 -3.53
N GLU A 105 7.02 5.37 -2.23
CA GLU A 105 8.34 5.09 -1.66
C GLU A 105 8.54 3.58 -1.53
N TYR A 106 9.44 3.05 -2.36
CA TYR A 106 9.74 1.62 -2.38
C TYR A 106 10.75 1.21 -1.32
N ARG A 107 10.44 1.61 -0.07
CA ARG A 107 11.12 1.26 1.17
C ARG A 107 10.07 0.97 2.25
N PRO A 108 10.37 0.14 3.24
CA PRO A 108 9.45 -0.11 4.34
C PRO A 108 9.19 1.14 5.17
N ASP A 109 10.19 2.03 5.30
CA ASP A 109 10.11 3.32 6.00
C ASP A 109 11.24 4.26 5.55
N ARG A 110 11.35 5.43 6.17
CA ARG A 110 12.50 6.34 6.09
C ARG A 110 13.80 5.57 6.39
N PHE A 111 14.91 6.10 5.93
CA PHE A 111 16.21 5.41 6.02
C PHE A 111 16.56 5.04 7.48
N LEU A 112 16.66 3.75 7.77
CA LEU A 112 16.93 3.17 9.09
C LEU A 112 15.93 3.56 10.19
N ARG A 113 14.68 3.85 9.82
CA ARG A 113 13.58 4.19 10.72
C ARG A 113 12.46 3.16 10.60
N GLY A 114 11.47 3.25 11.47
CA GLY A 114 10.29 2.43 11.49
C GLY A 114 9.09 3.20 12.06
N GLY A 115 7.98 2.53 12.26
CA GLY A 115 6.77 3.08 12.86
C GLY A 115 5.73 1.99 13.09
N ASP A 116 4.52 2.36 13.49
CA ASP A 116 3.45 1.44 13.93
C ASP A 116 2.97 0.44 12.85
N HIS A 117 3.28 0.65 11.56
CA HIS A 117 3.03 -0.33 10.50
C HIS A 117 3.99 -1.53 10.55
N THR A 118 5.21 -1.34 11.06
CA THR A 118 6.25 -2.36 11.09
C THR A 118 5.82 -3.64 11.82
N PRO A 119 5.23 -3.60 13.03
CA PRO A 119 4.74 -4.80 13.70
C PRO A 119 3.66 -5.55 12.91
N PHE A 120 2.83 -4.85 12.15
CA PHE A 120 1.82 -5.48 11.30
C PHE A 120 2.47 -6.22 10.13
N ASN A 121 3.43 -5.60 9.43
CA ASN A 121 4.21 -6.26 8.39
C ASN A 121 4.95 -7.50 8.94
N GLN A 122 5.53 -7.42 10.15
CA GLN A 122 6.18 -8.55 10.83
C GLN A 122 5.22 -9.71 11.16
N GLN A 123 3.92 -9.45 11.28
CA GLN A 123 2.90 -10.49 11.45
C GLN A 123 2.28 -10.96 10.12
N GLY A 124 2.73 -10.41 8.99
CA GLY A 124 2.27 -10.76 7.64
C GLY A 124 1.00 -10.02 7.22
N PHE A 125 0.65 -8.92 7.89
CA PHE A 125 -0.44 -8.06 7.45
C PHE A 125 0.04 -7.03 6.43
N THR A 126 -0.84 -6.69 5.50
CA THR A 126 -0.61 -5.63 4.53
C THR A 126 -0.64 -4.27 5.22
N ALA A 127 0.49 -3.57 5.26
CA ALA A 127 0.59 -2.28 5.94
C ALA A 127 1.49 -1.30 5.20
N VAL A 128 1.14 -0.02 5.25
CA VAL A 128 1.90 1.09 4.66
C VAL A 128 2.01 2.25 5.65
N ARG A 129 3.02 3.09 5.46
CA ARG A 129 3.20 4.33 6.21
C ARG A 129 3.00 5.54 5.30
N PHE A 130 2.23 6.50 5.79
CA PHE A 130 2.08 7.84 5.22
C PHE A 130 2.99 8.81 5.95
N SER A 131 3.63 9.71 5.21
CA SER A 131 4.46 10.76 5.79
C SER A 131 4.54 11.97 4.84
N GLU A 132 4.72 13.16 5.39
CA GLU A 132 4.99 14.37 4.61
C GLU A 132 6.27 14.24 3.76
N MET A 133 6.41 15.08 2.73
CA MET A 133 7.54 14.99 1.79
C MET A 133 8.88 15.34 2.43
N ASN A 134 8.93 16.40 3.22
CA ASN A 134 10.16 16.93 3.82
C ASN A 134 9.91 17.21 5.30
N GLU A 135 10.72 16.63 6.14
CA GLU A 135 10.60 16.76 7.59
C GLU A 135 11.40 17.99 8.09
N ASP A 136 10.85 18.68 9.08
CA ASP A 136 11.58 19.69 9.82
C ASP A 136 11.99 19.15 11.19
N PHE A 137 13.22 18.69 11.30
CA PHE A 137 13.75 18.07 12.52
C PHE A 137 13.88 19.01 13.71
N ARG A 138 13.62 20.33 13.54
CA ARG A 138 13.52 21.29 14.66
C ARG A 138 12.20 21.10 15.43
N HIS A 139 11.20 20.47 14.80
CA HIS A 139 9.83 20.35 15.32
C HIS A 139 9.42 18.93 15.71
N GLN A 140 10.35 17.97 15.67
CA GLN A 140 10.09 16.59 16.09
C GLN A 140 11.21 16.09 17.01
N HIS A 141 10.86 15.34 18.05
CA HIS A 141 11.79 14.81 19.07
C HIS A 141 12.66 15.91 19.75
N GLN A 142 12.11 17.11 19.90
CA GLN A 142 12.77 18.27 20.48
C GLN A 142 12.01 18.80 21.68
N ASP A 143 12.74 19.17 22.73
CA ASP A 143 12.16 19.95 23.83
C ASP A 143 11.73 21.33 23.33
N LEU A 144 10.65 21.84 23.90
CA LEU A 144 10.14 23.18 23.60
C LEU A 144 11.12 24.23 24.10
N ARG A 145 11.82 24.90 23.20
CA ARG A 145 12.83 25.93 23.51
C ARG A 145 13.07 26.88 22.36
N THR A 146 13.64 28.03 22.67
CA THR A 146 14.24 28.95 21.67
C THR A 146 15.73 29.01 21.94
N GLU A 147 16.53 28.76 20.92
CA GLU A 147 17.99 28.77 21.00
C GLU A 147 18.54 29.50 19.80
N SER A 148 19.38 30.55 20.07
CA SER A 148 19.99 31.39 19.03
C SER A 148 18.98 31.97 18.02
N GLY A 149 17.76 32.30 18.48
CA GLY A 149 16.67 32.80 17.63
C GLY A 149 15.88 31.76 16.85
N THR A 150 16.28 30.50 16.95
CA THR A 150 15.55 29.36 16.35
C THR A 150 14.60 28.73 17.39
N GLU A 151 13.37 28.50 17.01
CA GLU A 151 12.37 27.84 17.85
C GLU A 151 12.33 26.34 17.56
N TYR A 152 12.40 25.55 18.63
CA TYR A 152 12.37 24.08 18.59
C TYR A 152 11.13 23.55 19.29
N GLY A 153 10.69 22.37 18.87
CA GLY A 153 9.59 21.64 19.49
C GLY A 153 8.32 21.61 18.66
N ASP A 154 7.40 20.75 19.07
CA ASP A 154 6.16 20.47 18.35
C ASP A 154 5.06 21.46 18.76
N TYR A 155 4.90 22.52 17.99
CA TYR A 155 3.85 23.52 18.18
C TYR A 155 2.84 23.48 17.04
N ALA A 156 1.57 23.62 17.35
CA ALA A 156 0.47 23.68 16.37
C ALA A 156 0.64 24.75 15.29
N LYS A 157 1.37 25.84 15.58
CA LYS A 157 1.64 26.91 14.61
C LYS A 157 2.52 26.49 13.43
N PHE A 158 3.27 25.38 13.55
CA PHE A 158 4.09 24.82 12.49
C PHE A 158 3.32 23.85 11.58
N MET A 159 2.05 23.57 11.92
CA MET A 159 1.17 22.75 11.11
C MET A 159 0.59 23.51 9.93
N ASP A 160 0.66 22.90 8.75
CA ASP A 160 -0.09 23.31 7.56
C ASP A 160 -1.42 22.56 7.51
N PHE A 161 -2.46 23.11 8.15
CA PHE A 161 -3.77 22.48 8.23
C PHE A 161 -4.43 22.22 6.86
N PRO A 162 -4.32 23.09 5.84
CA PRO A 162 -4.73 22.78 4.47
C PRO A 162 -4.04 21.55 3.88
N TYR A 163 -2.74 21.38 4.12
CA TYR A 163 -1.98 20.19 3.70
C TYR A 163 -2.44 18.95 4.47
N LEU A 164 -2.53 19.03 5.80
CA LEU A 164 -3.04 17.93 6.64
C LEU A 164 -4.43 17.47 6.22
N ARG A 165 -5.32 18.42 5.87
CA ARG A 165 -6.66 18.09 5.35
C ARG A 165 -6.59 17.26 4.06
N ARG A 166 -5.70 17.58 3.12
CA ARG A 166 -5.53 16.80 1.89
C ARG A 166 -4.97 15.41 2.19
N ASN A 167 -3.98 15.32 3.06
CA ASN A 167 -3.43 14.03 3.51
C ASN A 167 -4.49 13.15 4.18
N THR A 168 -5.33 13.74 5.03
CA THR A 168 -6.49 13.05 5.62
C THR A 168 -7.48 12.61 4.54
N GLY A 169 -7.69 13.42 3.50
CA GLY A 169 -8.52 13.08 2.34
C GLY A 169 -8.03 11.84 1.60
N VAL A 170 -6.71 11.68 1.42
CA VAL A 170 -6.11 10.47 0.80
C VAL A 170 -6.39 9.23 1.64
N ASN A 171 -6.23 9.34 2.98
CA ASN A 171 -6.54 8.25 3.89
C ASN A 171 -8.02 7.86 3.85
N LEU A 172 -8.91 8.85 3.91
CA LEU A 172 -10.36 8.63 3.84
C LEU A 172 -10.75 7.97 2.52
N ALA A 173 -10.24 8.47 1.40
CA ALA A 173 -10.50 7.90 0.08
C ALA A 173 -10.05 6.43 0.01
N THR A 174 -8.84 6.12 0.48
CA THR A 174 -8.32 4.75 0.51
C THR A 174 -9.17 3.84 1.39
N LEU A 175 -9.50 4.28 2.62
CA LEU A 175 -10.32 3.49 3.55
C LEU A 175 -11.73 3.26 3.00
N ALA A 176 -12.38 4.30 2.46
CA ALA A 176 -13.73 4.19 1.91
C ALA A 176 -13.74 3.25 0.69
N SER A 177 -12.80 3.40 -0.23
CA SER A 177 -12.69 2.53 -1.41
C SER A 177 -12.50 1.07 -1.01
N LEU A 178 -11.63 0.78 -0.03
CA LEU A 178 -11.42 -0.59 0.46
C LEU A 178 -12.62 -1.14 1.22
N ALA A 179 -13.34 -0.30 1.96
CA ALA A 179 -14.51 -0.72 2.74
C ALA A 179 -15.74 -1.03 1.86
N LEU A 180 -15.84 -0.37 0.72
CA LEU A 180 -16.91 -0.57 -0.27
C LEU A 180 -16.59 -1.71 -1.24
N ALA A 181 -15.30 -2.02 -1.43
CA ALA A 181 -14.86 -3.04 -2.38
C ALA A 181 -15.30 -4.45 -1.97
N PRO A 182 -15.64 -5.32 -2.95
CA PRO A 182 -15.83 -6.73 -2.67
C PRO A 182 -14.51 -7.38 -2.20
N ALA A 183 -14.60 -8.54 -1.57
CA ALA A 183 -13.40 -9.29 -1.20
C ALA A 183 -12.58 -9.67 -2.44
N ALA A 184 -11.25 -9.75 -2.28
CA ALA A 184 -10.34 -10.09 -3.37
C ALA A 184 -10.55 -11.53 -3.87
N PRO A 185 -10.23 -11.82 -5.16
CA PRO A 185 -10.32 -13.18 -5.70
C PRO A 185 -9.32 -14.10 -4.98
N GLU A 186 -9.68 -15.39 -4.91
CA GLU A 186 -8.85 -16.42 -4.27
C GLU A 186 -8.13 -17.28 -5.32
N ASN A 187 -7.02 -17.90 -4.93
CA ASN A 187 -6.28 -18.89 -5.73
C ASN A 187 -5.96 -18.45 -7.16
N VAL A 188 -5.57 -17.16 -7.31
CA VAL A 188 -5.23 -16.60 -8.62
C VAL A 188 -3.98 -17.27 -9.17
N GLY A 189 -4.10 -17.89 -10.32
CA GLY A 189 -3.06 -18.66 -10.97
C GLY A 189 -2.83 -18.28 -12.43
N VAL A 190 -1.57 -18.37 -12.87
CA VAL A 190 -1.18 -18.30 -14.28
C VAL A 190 -0.83 -19.70 -14.77
N LEU A 191 -1.47 -20.15 -15.86
CA LEU A 191 -1.24 -21.47 -16.43
C LEU A 191 0.11 -21.52 -17.14
N THR A 192 0.93 -22.53 -16.82
CA THR A 192 2.30 -22.68 -17.31
C THR A 192 2.57 -24.02 -18.01
N ALA A 193 1.53 -24.85 -18.18
CA ALA A 193 1.68 -26.16 -18.82
C ALA A 193 2.10 -26.08 -20.30
N ASN A 194 1.60 -25.07 -21.00
CA ASN A 194 1.87 -24.86 -22.42
C ASN A 194 2.78 -23.64 -22.65
N LEU A 195 3.75 -23.76 -23.54
CA LEU A 195 4.51 -22.63 -24.04
C LEU A 195 3.67 -21.88 -25.06
N THR A 196 3.35 -20.63 -24.76
CA THR A 196 2.54 -19.76 -25.60
C THR A 196 2.85 -18.30 -25.34
N ASN A 197 2.68 -17.46 -26.35
CA ASN A 197 2.76 -16.00 -26.23
C ASN A 197 1.46 -15.38 -25.68
N ARG A 198 0.55 -16.19 -25.19
CA ARG A 198 -0.68 -15.75 -24.50
C ARG A 198 -0.55 -15.98 -23.00
N THR A 199 -1.38 -15.32 -22.22
CA THR A 199 -1.46 -15.53 -20.79
C THR A 199 -2.86 -16.02 -20.42
N GLU A 200 -2.90 -17.25 -19.95
CA GLU A 200 -4.12 -17.85 -19.39
C GLU A 200 -4.09 -17.74 -17.87
N LEU A 201 -5.13 -17.13 -17.31
CA LEU A 201 -5.32 -16.92 -15.87
C LEU A 201 -6.58 -17.67 -15.42
N LYS A 202 -6.54 -18.16 -14.18
CA LYS A 202 -7.71 -18.71 -13.49
C LYS A 202 -7.70 -18.30 -12.01
N TRP A 203 -8.87 -18.19 -11.41
CA TRP A 203 -9.02 -17.87 -9.99
C TRP A 203 -10.32 -18.43 -9.44
N GLU A 204 -10.55 -18.28 -8.16
CA GLU A 204 -11.81 -18.58 -7.51
C GLU A 204 -12.48 -17.26 -7.05
N ALA A 205 -13.80 -17.27 -7.06
CA ALA A 205 -14.55 -16.16 -6.46
C ALA A 205 -14.26 -16.07 -4.95
N PRO A 206 -14.30 -14.87 -4.36
CA PRO A 206 -14.14 -14.75 -2.91
C PRO A 206 -15.21 -15.54 -2.17
N LYS A 207 -14.82 -16.21 -1.08
CA LYS A 207 -15.70 -17.02 -0.24
C LYS A 207 -16.49 -16.19 0.77
N MET A 208 -16.06 -14.96 1.02
CA MET A 208 -16.67 -14.05 1.99
C MET A 208 -17.10 -12.75 1.32
N GLY A 209 -18.07 -12.08 1.91
CA GLY A 209 -18.60 -10.83 1.39
C GLY A 209 -19.63 -11.02 0.27
N GLU A 210 -20.00 -9.93 -0.38
CA GLU A 210 -20.91 -9.94 -1.51
C GLU A 210 -20.25 -10.48 -2.78
N LYS A 211 -21.07 -11.10 -3.64
CA LYS A 211 -20.59 -11.63 -4.92
C LYS A 211 -20.17 -10.47 -5.82
N PRO A 212 -18.94 -10.46 -6.36
CA PRO A 212 -18.52 -9.46 -7.33
C PRO A 212 -19.40 -9.43 -8.58
N ALA A 213 -19.57 -8.25 -9.16
CA ALA A 213 -20.20 -8.10 -10.48
C ALA A 213 -19.30 -8.65 -11.61
N GLY A 214 -17.99 -8.64 -11.37
CA GLY A 214 -16.99 -9.17 -12.26
C GLY A 214 -15.59 -9.00 -11.70
N TYR A 215 -14.60 -9.08 -12.60
CA TYR A 215 -13.19 -8.96 -12.27
C TYR A 215 -12.50 -8.06 -13.29
N TYR A 216 -11.48 -7.33 -12.86
CA TYR A 216 -10.50 -6.77 -13.78
C TYR A 216 -9.22 -7.58 -13.72
N VAL A 217 -8.71 -7.99 -14.89
CA VAL A 217 -7.33 -8.41 -15.04
C VAL A 217 -6.50 -7.16 -15.29
N LEU A 218 -5.61 -6.85 -14.37
CA LEU A 218 -4.68 -5.74 -14.45
C LEU A 218 -3.40 -6.20 -15.15
N MET A 219 -2.81 -5.32 -15.96
CA MET A 219 -1.57 -5.59 -16.68
C MET A 219 -0.64 -4.39 -16.64
N ARG A 220 0.65 -4.64 -16.50
CA ARG A 220 1.72 -3.65 -16.63
C ARG A 220 2.98 -4.27 -17.22
N GLU A 221 3.80 -3.47 -17.86
CA GLU A 221 5.17 -3.84 -18.22
C GLU A 221 5.98 -4.16 -16.94
N THR A 222 6.99 -5.04 -17.07
CA THR A 222 7.80 -5.46 -15.93
C THR A 222 8.56 -4.31 -15.26
N SER A 223 8.88 -3.26 -16.02
CA SER A 223 9.56 -2.05 -15.53
C SER A 223 8.61 -0.93 -15.05
N ALA A 224 7.31 -1.04 -15.33
CA ALA A 224 6.36 0.00 -14.94
C ALA A 224 6.02 -0.08 -13.46
N PRO A 225 5.97 1.06 -12.73
CA PRO A 225 5.64 1.08 -11.31
C PRO A 225 4.14 0.89 -11.04
N GLU A 226 3.28 1.15 -12.03
CA GLU A 226 1.82 1.19 -11.91
C GLU A 226 1.14 0.32 -12.95
N TRP A 227 -0.11 -0.07 -12.66
CA TRP A 227 -0.97 -0.77 -13.62
C TRP A 227 -1.30 0.14 -14.80
N GLN A 228 -1.08 -0.34 -16.03
CA GLN A 228 -1.22 0.44 -17.25
C GLN A 228 -2.50 0.11 -18.02
N GLN A 229 -2.99 -1.12 -17.88
CA GLN A 229 -4.21 -1.59 -18.55
C GLN A 229 -5.03 -2.45 -17.61
N LYS A 230 -6.34 -2.50 -17.86
CA LYS A 230 -7.27 -3.39 -17.19
C LYS A 230 -8.31 -3.94 -18.18
N PHE A 231 -8.62 -5.23 -18.03
CA PHE A 231 -9.53 -5.97 -18.87
C PHE A 231 -10.67 -6.52 -18.02
N PHE A 232 -11.91 -6.11 -18.32
CA PHE A 232 -13.08 -6.59 -17.60
C PHE A 232 -13.48 -7.99 -18.05
N VAL A 233 -13.77 -8.88 -17.11
CA VAL A 233 -14.31 -10.22 -17.33
C VAL A 233 -15.35 -10.58 -16.27
N THR A 234 -16.35 -11.37 -16.64
CA THR A 234 -17.37 -11.85 -15.70
C THR A 234 -17.10 -13.28 -15.21
N ASP A 235 -16.27 -14.01 -15.95
CA ASP A 235 -15.84 -15.37 -15.58
C ASP A 235 -14.66 -15.33 -14.58
N THR A 236 -14.36 -16.49 -13.97
CA THR A 236 -13.19 -16.68 -13.10
C THR A 236 -11.96 -17.17 -13.86
N LYS A 237 -11.84 -16.79 -15.12
CA LYS A 237 -10.70 -17.07 -16.01
C LYS A 237 -10.55 -15.98 -17.06
N ALA A 238 -9.35 -15.84 -17.59
CA ALA A 238 -9.07 -14.96 -18.70
C ALA A 238 -7.98 -15.57 -19.61
N ASP A 239 -8.08 -15.31 -20.91
CA ASP A 239 -7.06 -15.63 -21.91
C ASP A 239 -6.73 -14.37 -22.69
N LEU A 240 -5.52 -13.83 -22.48
CA LEU A 240 -5.09 -12.55 -23.03
C LEU A 240 -4.00 -12.74 -24.10
N PRO A 241 -4.05 -11.96 -25.20
CA PRO A 241 -3.04 -12.01 -26.28
C PRO A 241 -1.76 -11.26 -25.88
N HIS A 242 -1.32 -11.40 -24.62
CA HIS A 242 -0.15 -10.74 -24.03
C HIS A 242 0.69 -11.79 -23.30
N SER A 243 2.00 -11.83 -23.57
CA SER A 243 2.88 -12.83 -22.97
C SER A 243 3.16 -12.54 -21.49
N LYS A 244 3.03 -13.57 -20.66
CA LYS A 244 3.44 -13.54 -19.25
C LYS A 244 4.96 -13.31 -19.06
N ASP A 245 5.74 -13.43 -20.13
CA ASP A 245 7.18 -13.16 -20.09
C ASP A 245 7.47 -11.65 -20.17
N ASN A 246 6.55 -10.86 -20.73
CA ASN A 246 6.73 -9.44 -21.00
C ASN A 246 5.94 -8.55 -20.01
N TYR A 247 4.95 -9.11 -19.33
CA TYR A 247 4.03 -8.35 -18.49
C TYR A 247 3.83 -8.99 -17.11
N ILE A 248 3.54 -8.15 -16.14
CA ILE A 248 3.05 -8.55 -14.82
C ILE A 248 1.54 -8.38 -14.81
N PHE A 249 0.85 -9.37 -14.25
CA PHE A 249 -0.60 -9.40 -14.13
C PHE A 249 -1.04 -9.36 -12.66
N GLY A 250 -2.26 -8.86 -12.46
CA GLY A 250 -2.99 -8.92 -11.19
C GLY A 250 -4.46 -9.12 -11.46
N VAL A 251 -5.20 -9.64 -10.50
CA VAL A 251 -6.66 -9.78 -10.62
C VAL A 251 -7.31 -9.11 -9.43
N VAL A 252 -8.33 -8.28 -9.68
CA VAL A 252 -9.18 -7.64 -8.67
C VAL A 252 -10.63 -8.05 -8.86
N SER A 253 -11.38 -8.18 -7.78
CA SER A 253 -12.84 -8.24 -7.82
C SER A 253 -13.39 -6.82 -7.96
N VAL A 254 -14.51 -6.66 -8.64
CA VAL A 254 -15.20 -5.38 -8.81
C VAL A 254 -16.71 -5.53 -8.58
N ASP A 255 -17.33 -4.58 -7.90
CA ASP A 255 -18.78 -4.50 -7.73
C ASP A 255 -19.47 -3.76 -8.89
N ALA A 256 -20.79 -3.59 -8.81
CA ALA A 256 -21.58 -2.90 -9.83
C ALA A 256 -21.33 -1.39 -9.86
N GLU A 257 -20.87 -0.80 -8.77
CA GLU A 257 -20.54 0.61 -8.61
C GLU A 257 -19.09 0.93 -9.03
N GLY A 258 -18.28 -0.09 -9.29
CA GLY A 258 -16.89 0.04 -9.75
C GLY A 258 -15.85 0.08 -8.62
N HIS A 259 -16.21 -0.32 -7.39
CA HIS A 259 -15.23 -0.47 -6.31
C HIS A 259 -14.40 -1.72 -6.52
N GLU A 260 -13.10 -1.56 -6.49
CA GLU A 260 -12.13 -2.62 -6.79
C GLU A 260 -11.44 -3.10 -5.49
N SER A 261 -11.27 -4.41 -5.35
CA SER A 261 -10.45 -5.00 -4.28
C SER A 261 -8.94 -4.70 -4.47
N LEU A 262 -8.14 -5.01 -3.47
CA LEU A 262 -6.69 -5.07 -3.69
C LEU A 262 -6.36 -6.17 -4.72
N PRO A 263 -5.35 -5.95 -5.57
CA PRO A 263 -4.96 -6.93 -6.57
C PRO A 263 -4.27 -8.15 -5.96
N VAL A 264 -4.61 -9.30 -6.49
CA VAL A 264 -3.92 -10.57 -6.21
C VAL A 264 -3.02 -10.92 -7.38
N ILE A 265 -1.73 -11.09 -7.11
CA ILE A 265 -0.72 -11.44 -8.11
C ILE A 265 -0.81 -12.94 -8.40
N PRO A 266 -0.92 -13.37 -9.67
CA PRO A 266 -1.03 -14.77 -10.04
C PRO A 266 0.22 -15.57 -9.68
N LYS A 267 0.03 -16.77 -9.10
CA LYS A 267 1.10 -17.74 -8.90
C LYS A 267 1.14 -18.75 -10.04
N PRO A 268 2.32 -19.26 -10.45
CA PRO A 268 2.39 -20.29 -11.47
C PRO A 268 1.62 -21.55 -11.07
N VAL A 269 0.78 -22.05 -11.96
CA VAL A 269 0.05 -23.33 -11.79
C VAL A 269 0.20 -24.19 -13.05
N ARG A 270 0.18 -25.50 -12.86
CA ARG A 270 0.29 -26.50 -13.95
C ARG A 270 -1.06 -27.13 -14.29
#